data_aadfb9d1ebb763856232adb95c0586dc
#
_entry.id   aadfb9d1ebb763856232adb95c0586dc
#
_cell.length_a   1.000
_cell.length_b   1.000
_cell.length_c   1.000
_cell.angle_alpha   90.00
_cell.angle_beta   90.00
_cell.angle_gamma   90.00
#
_symmetry.space_group_name_H-M   'P 1'
#
loop_
_entity.id
_entity.type
_entity.pdbx_description
1 polymer ?
#
loop_
_entity_poly.entity_id
_entity_poly.type
_entity_poly.pdbx_seq_one_letter_code
_entity_poly.pdbx_strand_id
1 'polypeptide(L)'
;MLSRLNGLALLAGMTVLSSVYSLSAHAQGNPSDGQKKFYTCVGCHGIDNYKNAYPDYDVPKLRHQNAAYIVSALKEYKSGERPHPTMHAQASSLSDQDMEDIAAYLQGPEPVKPNAAVVGTAPAVFAQCSACHGPNGLGVEAPMNPKPPVLAGQHVDYLEQALTTYRNGRRKYVVMDSMAQLLKSEEDVNAVAAFLAAQPSALITAKTDSK
;
A
#
# COMPACT_ATOMS: atom_id res chain seq x y z
N MET A 1 44.42 59.01 -49.13
CA MET A 1 44.27 57.62 -49.62
C MET A 1 43.63 56.77 -48.51
N LEU A 2 42.32 56.45 -48.66
CA LEU A 2 41.53 55.71 -47.67
C LEU A 2 41.58 54.25 -48.01
N SER A 3 42.03 53.44 -47.07
CA SER A 3 41.87 51.97 -47.13
C SER A 3 40.72 51.52 -46.26
N ARG A 4 39.72 50.90 -46.86
CA ARG A 4 38.55 50.32 -46.19
C ARG A 4 38.90 48.90 -45.77
N LEU A 5 38.78 48.63 -44.46
CA LEU A 5 38.83 47.25 -43.92
C LEU A 5 37.40 46.74 -43.72
N ASN A 6 37.03 45.73 -44.50
CA ASN A 6 35.80 45.03 -44.36
C ASN A 6 35.90 44.04 -43.15
N GLY A 7 35.15 44.32 -42.12
CA GLY A 7 34.97 43.37 -40.99
C GLY A 7 33.91 42.32 -41.33
N LEU A 8 34.30 41.07 -41.40
CA LEU A 8 33.43 39.93 -41.58
C LEU A 8 32.98 39.46 -40.19
N ALA A 9 31.74 39.71 -39.84
CA ALA A 9 31.17 39.23 -38.58
C ALA A 9 30.73 37.77 -38.74
N LEU A 10 31.44 36.84 -38.07
CA LEU A 10 31.01 35.46 -37.91
C LEU A 10 29.93 35.38 -36.83
N LEU A 11 28.69 35.14 -37.20
CA LEU A 11 27.61 34.74 -36.30
C LEU A 11 27.76 33.26 -35.98
N ALA A 12 28.30 32.96 -34.80
CA ALA A 12 28.30 31.59 -34.25
C ALA A 12 26.89 31.28 -33.72
N GLY A 13 26.13 30.49 -34.46
CA GLY A 13 24.83 29.99 -34.04
C GLY A 13 25.00 28.93 -32.92
N MET A 14 24.64 29.31 -31.71
CA MET A 14 24.58 28.43 -30.57
C MET A 14 23.24 27.64 -30.63
N THR A 15 23.27 26.43 -31.19
CA THR A 15 22.14 25.47 -31.11
C THR A 15 22.08 24.93 -29.69
N VAL A 16 21.16 25.44 -28.89
CA VAL A 16 20.82 24.85 -27.60
C VAL A 16 20.05 23.55 -27.84
N LEU A 17 20.70 22.39 -27.68
CA LEU A 17 20.03 21.09 -27.61
C LEU A 17 19.23 21.07 -26.30
N SER A 18 17.94 21.36 -26.37
CA SER A 18 17.02 21.15 -25.28
C SER A 18 16.79 19.63 -25.13
N SER A 19 17.56 18.99 -24.23
CA SER A 19 17.30 17.63 -23.81
C SER A 19 15.96 17.61 -23.07
N VAL A 20 14.93 17.14 -23.73
CA VAL A 20 13.61 16.89 -23.12
C VAL A 20 13.79 15.65 -22.24
N TYR A 21 14.08 15.87 -20.97
CA TYR A 21 13.95 14.80 -19.97
C TYR A 21 12.45 14.49 -19.88
N SER A 22 12.04 13.40 -20.53
CA SER A 22 10.73 12.78 -20.29
C SER A 22 10.74 12.29 -18.84
N LEU A 23 10.27 13.15 -17.92
CA LEU A 23 9.81 12.67 -16.63
C LEU A 23 8.69 11.68 -16.94
N SER A 24 8.96 10.40 -16.74
CA SER A 24 7.91 9.39 -16.67
C SER A 24 7.01 9.80 -15.52
N ALA A 25 5.95 10.56 -15.82
CA ALA A 25 4.85 10.73 -14.91
C ALA A 25 4.32 9.31 -14.68
N HIS A 26 4.53 8.76 -13.50
CA HIS A 26 3.77 7.59 -13.08
C HIS A 26 2.31 7.98 -13.24
N ALA A 27 1.64 7.36 -14.19
CA ALA A 27 0.24 7.63 -14.44
C ALA A 27 -0.50 7.30 -13.15
N GLN A 28 -1.13 8.31 -12.56
CA GLN A 28 -1.95 8.11 -11.39
C GLN A 28 -3.06 7.12 -11.78
N GLY A 29 -3.27 6.06 -10.98
CA GLY A 29 -4.23 5.02 -11.30
C GLY A 29 -5.64 5.58 -11.54
N ASN A 30 -6.35 5.01 -12.51
CA ASN A 30 -7.72 5.37 -12.85
C ASN A 30 -8.71 4.52 -12.01
N PRO A 31 -9.45 5.09 -11.04
CA PRO A 31 -10.36 4.32 -10.20
C PRO A 31 -11.52 3.66 -10.95
N SER A 32 -11.98 4.24 -12.08
CA SER A 32 -13.04 3.64 -12.90
C SER A 32 -12.57 2.36 -13.61
N ASP A 33 -11.33 2.35 -14.10
CA ASP A 33 -10.75 1.15 -14.69
C ASP A 33 -10.36 0.15 -13.60
N GLY A 34 -9.92 0.63 -12.45
CA GLY A 34 -9.67 -0.17 -11.26
C GLY A 34 -10.92 -0.92 -10.79
N GLN A 35 -12.09 -0.28 -10.79
CA GLN A 35 -13.35 -0.92 -10.44
C GLN A 35 -13.67 -2.11 -11.36
N LYS A 36 -13.46 -1.94 -12.68
CA LYS A 36 -13.67 -3.02 -13.66
C LYS A 36 -12.71 -4.19 -13.44
N LYS A 37 -11.43 -3.87 -13.19
CA LYS A 37 -10.37 -4.86 -12.96
C LYS A 37 -10.54 -5.59 -11.63
N PHE A 38 -11.10 -4.94 -10.62
CA PHE A 38 -11.37 -5.52 -9.31
C PHE A 38 -12.48 -6.59 -9.32
N TYR A 39 -13.22 -6.72 -10.42
CA TYR A 39 -14.34 -7.68 -10.52
C TYR A 39 -13.98 -9.12 -10.13
N THR A 40 -12.79 -9.59 -10.51
CA THR A 40 -12.33 -10.94 -10.14
C THR A 40 -11.97 -11.07 -8.66
N CYS A 41 -11.65 -9.98 -8.00
CA CYS A 41 -11.22 -9.94 -6.60
C CYS A 41 -12.41 -9.89 -5.63
N VAL A 42 -13.56 -9.36 -6.09
CA VAL A 42 -14.76 -9.16 -5.27
C VAL A 42 -15.35 -10.47 -4.74
N GLY A 43 -15.12 -11.59 -5.42
CA GLY A 43 -15.57 -12.92 -4.99
C GLY A 43 -15.01 -13.36 -3.63
N CYS A 44 -13.90 -12.77 -3.20
CA CYS A 44 -13.32 -12.99 -1.87
C CYS A 44 -13.35 -11.68 -1.06
N HIS A 45 -12.78 -10.60 -1.59
CA HIS A 45 -12.64 -9.33 -0.88
C HIS A 45 -13.92 -8.49 -0.79
N GLY A 46 -14.99 -8.89 -1.46
CA GLY A 46 -16.30 -8.24 -1.42
C GLY A 46 -17.30 -8.86 -0.45
N ILE A 47 -16.95 -9.94 0.23
CA ILE A 47 -17.83 -10.69 1.13
C ILE A 47 -17.39 -10.46 2.58
N ASP A 48 -18.32 -9.98 3.43
CA ASP A 48 -18.02 -9.72 4.84
C ASP A 48 -17.68 -11.03 5.55
N ASN A 49 -16.60 -11.01 6.34
CA ASN A 49 -16.12 -12.14 7.15
C ASN A 49 -15.91 -13.45 6.35
N TYR A 50 -15.52 -13.31 5.07
CA TYR A 50 -15.20 -14.46 4.25
C TYR A 50 -13.85 -15.05 4.64
N LYS A 51 -13.82 -16.37 4.86
CA LYS A 51 -12.60 -17.15 5.10
C LYS A 51 -12.35 -18.12 3.97
N ASN A 52 -11.10 -18.25 3.58
CA ASN A 52 -10.67 -19.37 2.76
C ASN A 52 -10.49 -20.62 3.64
N ALA A 53 -10.64 -21.81 3.02
CA ALA A 53 -10.32 -23.06 3.72
C ALA A 53 -8.81 -23.20 3.98
N TYR A 54 -7.99 -22.55 3.16
CA TYR A 54 -6.53 -22.52 3.30
C TYR A 54 -5.96 -21.30 2.55
N PRO A 55 -5.17 -20.45 3.21
CA PRO A 55 -4.95 -20.42 4.67
C PRO A 55 -6.22 -19.98 5.42
N ASP A 56 -6.41 -20.53 6.61
CA ASP A 56 -7.61 -20.31 7.43
C ASP A 56 -7.51 -19.02 8.25
N TYR A 57 -7.85 -17.91 7.60
CA TYR A 57 -8.08 -16.60 8.24
C TYR A 57 -8.99 -15.74 7.36
N ASP A 58 -9.59 -14.70 7.94
CA ASP A 58 -10.48 -13.79 7.22
C ASP A 58 -9.75 -13.08 6.09
N VAL A 59 -10.38 -13.04 4.91
CA VAL A 59 -9.87 -12.29 3.76
C VAL A 59 -9.84 -10.80 4.11
N PRO A 60 -8.70 -10.11 3.97
CA PRO A 60 -8.54 -8.76 4.49
C PRO A 60 -9.45 -7.74 3.81
N LYS A 61 -9.89 -6.77 4.60
CA LYS A 61 -10.58 -5.56 4.14
C LYS A 61 -9.63 -4.71 3.32
N LEU A 62 -10.09 -4.22 2.18
CA LEU A 62 -9.26 -3.48 1.24
C LEU A 62 -9.76 -2.06 0.93
N ARG A 63 -11.07 -1.80 1.06
CA ARG A 63 -11.63 -0.48 0.75
C ARG A 63 -11.11 0.54 1.75
N HIS A 64 -10.68 1.70 1.27
CA HIS A 64 -10.04 2.78 2.00
C HIS A 64 -8.64 2.46 2.54
N GLN A 65 -7.97 1.46 1.94
CA GLN A 65 -6.55 1.21 2.19
C GLN A 65 -5.69 2.17 1.37
N ASN A 66 -4.47 2.46 1.82
CA ASN A 66 -3.51 3.30 1.10
C ASN A 66 -3.13 2.69 -0.26
N ALA A 67 -3.31 3.43 -1.35
CA ALA A 67 -3.04 2.96 -2.71
C ALA A 67 -1.59 2.47 -2.87
N ALA A 68 -0.61 3.23 -2.38
CA ALA A 68 0.80 2.85 -2.46
C ALA A 68 1.08 1.49 -1.78
N TYR A 69 0.42 1.21 -0.65
CA TYR A 69 0.52 -0.09 0.00
C TYR A 69 -0.13 -1.21 -0.83
N ILE A 70 -1.28 -0.96 -1.46
CA ILE A 70 -1.95 -1.96 -2.31
C ILE A 70 -1.07 -2.33 -3.50
N VAL A 71 -0.48 -1.33 -4.17
CA VAL A 71 0.46 -1.57 -5.28
C VAL A 71 1.66 -2.41 -4.82
N SER A 72 2.29 -2.04 -3.69
CA SER A 72 3.39 -2.82 -3.11
C SER A 72 2.98 -4.26 -2.82
N ALA A 73 1.84 -4.46 -2.15
CA ALA A 73 1.34 -5.79 -1.81
C ALA A 73 1.06 -6.65 -3.05
N LEU A 74 0.48 -6.08 -4.12
CA LEU A 74 0.25 -6.80 -5.37
C LEU A 74 1.56 -7.18 -6.06
N LYS A 75 2.56 -6.29 -6.05
CA LYS A 75 3.92 -6.59 -6.56
C LYS A 75 4.61 -7.69 -5.74
N GLU A 76 4.53 -7.64 -4.41
CA GLU A 76 5.05 -8.65 -3.51
C GLU A 76 4.39 -10.03 -3.75
N TYR A 77 3.07 -10.08 -3.98
CA TYR A 77 2.39 -11.32 -4.36
C TYR A 77 2.86 -11.82 -5.74
N LYS A 78 2.99 -10.93 -6.72
CA LYS A 78 3.44 -11.28 -8.08
C LYS A 78 4.87 -11.81 -8.08
N SER A 79 5.77 -11.23 -7.28
CA SER A 79 7.16 -11.68 -7.16
C SER A 79 7.33 -12.93 -6.29
N GLY A 80 6.36 -13.24 -5.41
CA GLY A 80 6.43 -14.32 -4.43
C GLY A 80 7.09 -13.93 -3.10
N GLU A 81 7.51 -12.68 -2.92
CA GLU A 81 8.04 -12.15 -1.65
C GLU A 81 7.00 -12.18 -0.53
N ARG A 82 5.72 -12.13 -0.91
CA ARG A 82 4.58 -12.38 -0.03
C ARG A 82 3.92 -13.69 -0.44
N PRO A 83 4.20 -14.80 0.25
CA PRO A 83 3.71 -16.12 -0.15
C PRO A 83 2.22 -16.27 0.16
N HIS A 84 1.43 -16.44 -0.88
CA HIS A 84 0.00 -16.74 -0.82
C HIS A 84 -0.44 -17.28 -2.19
N PRO A 85 -0.64 -18.60 -2.38
CA PRO A 85 -0.87 -19.19 -3.70
C PRO A 85 -2.00 -18.53 -4.50
N THR A 86 -3.15 -18.30 -3.86
CA THR A 86 -4.30 -17.65 -4.52
C THR A 86 -3.97 -16.21 -4.96
N MET A 87 -3.35 -15.42 -4.06
CA MET A 87 -3.00 -14.04 -4.39
C MET A 87 -1.87 -13.95 -5.41
N HIS A 88 -0.91 -14.87 -5.39
CA HIS A 88 0.11 -14.98 -6.45
C HIS A 88 -0.56 -15.23 -7.81
N ALA A 89 -1.49 -16.18 -7.90
CA ALA A 89 -2.21 -16.46 -9.14
C ALA A 89 -2.99 -15.23 -9.63
N GLN A 90 -3.69 -14.51 -8.76
CA GLN A 90 -4.42 -13.29 -9.12
C GLN A 90 -3.50 -12.16 -9.57
N ALA A 91 -2.39 -11.92 -8.86
CA ALA A 91 -1.47 -10.83 -9.15
C ALA A 91 -0.59 -11.09 -10.39
N SER A 92 -0.34 -12.34 -10.75
CA SER A 92 0.59 -12.73 -11.83
C SER A 92 0.22 -12.13 -13.20
N SER A 93 -1.08 -11.98 -13.49
CA SER A 93 -1.59 -11.45 -14.75
C SER A 93 -1.70 -9.92 -14.78
N LEU A 94 -1.56 -9.23 -13.64
CA LEU A 94 -1.71 -7.79 -13.57
C LEU A 94 -0.47 -7.08 -14.12
N SER A 95 -0.67 -6.07 -14.96
CA SER A 95 0.35 -5.08 -15.29
C SER A 95 0.53 -4.08 -14.13
N ASP A 96 1.61 -3.30 -14.16
CA ASP A 96 1.83 -2.23 -13.17
C ASP A 96 0.67 -1.22 -13.21
N GLN A 97 0.18 -0.87 -14.39
CA GLN A 97 -0.99 0.03 -14.53
C GLN A 97 -2.26 -0.59 -13.94
N ASP A 98 -2.50 -1.90 -14.10
CA ASP A 98 -3.64 -2.56 -13.48
C ASP A 98 -3.60 -2.47 -11.95
N MET A 99 -2.40 -2.64 -11.37
CA MET A 99 -2.20 -2.51 -9.93
C MET A 99 -2.45 -1.08 -9.43
N GLU A 100 -1.98 -0.07 -10.17
CA GLU A 100 -2.24 1.34 -9.86
C GLU A 100 -3.73 1.69 -9.95
N ASP A 101 -4.43 1.23 -10.98
CA ASP A 101 -5.86 1.45 -11.16
C ASP A 101 -6.70 0.81 -10.05
N ILE A 102 -6.42 -0.46 -9.73
CA ILE A 102 -7.05 -1.19 -8.63
C ILE A 102 -6.80 -0.48 -7.30
N ALA A 103 -5.57 -0.03 -7.07
CA ALA A 103 -5.20 0.67 -5.84
C ALA A 103 -5.93 2.00 -5.70
N ALA A 104 -6.05 2.78 -6.78
CA ALA A 104 -6.81 4.03 -6.81
C ALA A 104 -8.30 3.80 -6.53
N TYR A 105 -8.90 2.76 -7.10
CA TYR A 105 -10.28 2.37 -6.81
C TYR A 105 -10.48 2.01 -5.35
N LEU A 106 -9.60 1.18 -4.79
CA LEU A 106 -9.70 0.70 -3.41
C LEU A 106 -9.48 1.80 -2.38
N GLN A 107 -8.54 2.71 -2.60
CA GLN A 107 -8.34 3.86 -1.72
C GLN A 107 -9.57 4.77 -1.70
N GLY A 108 -10.18 5.01 -2.84
CA GLY A 108 -11.28 5.97 -3.00
C GLY A 108 -10.78 7.42 -3.05
N PRO A 109 -11.71 8.40 -3.09
CA PRO A 109 -11.37 9.81 -3.31
C PRO A 109 -10.67 10.47 -2.13
N GLU A 110 -10.91 9.98 -0.92
CA GLU A 110 -10.36 10.56 0.31
C GLU A 110 -9.42 9.58 1.00
N PRO A 111 -8.17 9.99 1.27
CA PRO A 111 -7.26 9.19 2.07
C PRO A 111 -7.77 9.08 3.51
N VAL A 112 -7.48 7.96 4.17
CA VAL A 112 -7.81 7.78 5.59
C VAL A 112 -7.06 8.83 6.43
N LYS A 113 -7.81 9.53 7.29
CA LYS A 113 -7.26 10.55 8.19
C LYS A 113 -6.84 9.90 9.51
N PRO A 114 -5.63 10.18 10.01
CA PRO A 114 -5.09 9.53 11.22
C PRO A 114 -5.69 10.06 12.55
N ASN A 115 -6.74 10.89 12.53
CA ASN A 115 -7.20 11.71 13.66
C ASN A 115 -8.27 11.06 14.55
N ALA A 116 -8.61 9.78 14.39
CA ALA A 116 -9.57 9.12 15.26
C ALA A 116 -8.98 8.90 16.67
N ALA A 117 -9.83 9.00 17.68
CA ALA A 117 -9.43 8.72 19.06
C ALA A 117 -9.01 7.23 19.20
N VAL A 118 -7.99 7.00 20.02
CA VAL A 118 -7.57 5.65 20.39
C VAL A 118 -8.61 5.03 21.32
N VAL A 119 -9.02 3.80 21.03
CA VAL A 119 -9.93 3.01 21.86
C VAL A 119 -9.15 1.94 22.63
N GLY A 120 -9.39 1.86 23.93
CA GLY A 120 -8.70 0.91 24.80
C GLY A 120 -7.25 1.30 25.12
N THR A 121 -6.51 0.36 25.68
CA THR A 121 -5.11 0.54 26.07
C THR A 121 -4.21 -0.20 25.09
N ALA A 122 -3.31 0.52 24.44
CA ALA A 122 -2.33 -0.10 23.54
C ALA A 122 -1.37 -1.02 24.31
N PRO A 123 -1.05 -2.20 23.82
CA PRO A 123 0.01 -3.03 24.39
C PRO A 123 1.35 -2.28 24.40
N ALA A 124 2.16 -2.46 25.44
CA ALA A 124 3.44 -1.73 25.57
C ALA A 124 4.36 -1.93 24.34
N VAL A 125 4.37 -3.13 23.76
CA VAL A 125 5.16 -3.47 22.57
C VAL A 125 4.69 -2.70 21.32
N PHE A 126 3.46 -2.21 21.26
CA PHE A 126 2.93 -1.44 20.14
C PHE A 126 3.54 -0.03 20.05
N ALA A 127 4.16 0.48 21.12
CA ALA A 127 4.74 1.83 21.13
C ALA A 127 5.73 2.06 19.96
N GLN A 128 6.49 1.04 19.57
CA GLN A 128 7.45 1.12 18.46
C GLN A 128 6.76 1.09 17.08
N CYS A 129 5.64 0.41 16.99
CA CYS A 129 4.86 0.31 15.76
C CYS A 129 4.13 1.63 15.45
N SER A 130 3.73 2.34 16.50
CA SER A 130 2.96 3.58 16.42
C SER A 130 3.71 4.73 15.71
N ALA A 131 5.05 4.68 15.68
CA ALA A 131 5.87 5.69 14.98
C ALA A 131 5.54 5.78 13.47
N CYS A 132 5.18 4.65 12.86
CA CYS A 132 4.82 4.58 11.44
C CYS A 132 3.32 4.35 11.25
N HIS A 133 2.71 3.50 12.06
CA HIS A 133 1.29 3.13 11.91
C HIS A 133 0.33 4.04 12.68
N GLY A 134 0.85 5.04 13.43
CA GLY A 134 0.05 5.90 14.28
C GLY A 134 -0.42 5.20 15.56
N PRO A 135 -0.88 5.98 16.56
CA PRO A 135 -1.26 5.44 17.87
C PRO A 135 -2.50 4.55 17.83
N ASN A 136 -3.27 4.59 16.76
CA ASN A 136 -4.50 3.82 16.53
C ASN A 136 -4.45 2.94 15.28
N GLY A 137 -3.30 2.84 14.60
CA GLY A 137 -3.18 2.05 13.37
C GLY A 137 -3.75 2.69 12.10
N LEU A 138 -4.12 3.98 12.13
CA LEU A 138 -4.59 4.73 10.94
C LEU A 138 -3.46 5.37 10.12
N GLY A 139 -2.22 5.25 10.58
CA GLY A 139 -1.06 5.91 9.99
C GLY A 139 -0.70 7.21 10.66
N VAL A 140 0.25 7.91 10.08
CA VAL A 140 0.74 9.23 10.52
C VAL A 140 0.65 10.23 9.37
N GLU A 141 0.61 11.53 9.70
CA GLU A 141 0.59 12.63 8.72
C GLU A 141 1.93 12.80 8.00
N ALA A 142 3.02 12.27 8.57
CA ALA A 142 4.35 12.41 8.01
C ALA A 142 4.44 11.84 6.59
N PRO A 143 5.20 12.47 5.68
CA PRO A 143 5.40 11.97 4.33
C PRO A 143 6.30 10.73 4.36
N MET A 144 5.69 9.57 4.28
CA MET A 144 6.38 8.28 4.17
C MET A 144 6.16 7.69 2.78
N ASN A 145 7.21 7.09 2.22
CA ASN A 145 7.14 6.44 0.91
C ASN A 145 7.84 5.06 0.95
N PRO A 146 7.08 3.96 0.75
CA PRO A 146 5.63 3.94 0.63
C PRO A 146 4.92 4.28 1.95
N LYS A 147 3.72 4.82 1.85
CA LYS A 147 2.89 5.10 3.03
C LYS A 147 2.51 3.78 3.70
N PRO A 148 2.69 3.63 5.03
CA PRO A 148 2.31 2.42 5.75
C PRO A 148 0.82 2.08 5.58
N PRO A 149 0.44 0.79 5.66
CA PRO A 149 -0.96 0.40 5.55
C PRO A 149 -1.77 0.87 6.75
N VAL A 150 -3.06 1.12 6.51
CA VAL A 150 -4.07 1.21 7.58
C VAL A 150 -4.25 -0.17 8.20
N LEU A 151 -4.08 -0.26 9.51
CA LEU A 151 -4.22 -1.47 10.31
C LEU A 151 -5.50 -1.47 11.16
N ALA A 152 -5.97 -0.28 11.53
CA ALA A 152 -7.17 -0.07 12.32
C ALA A 152 -8.38 -0.78 11.71
N GLY A 153 -9.14 -1.50 12.52
CA GLY A 153 -10.37 -2.18 12.12
C GLY A 153 -10.21 -3.36 11.16
N GLN A 154 -8.98 -3.80 10.88
CA GLN A 154 -8.71 -5.01 10.09
C GLN A 154 -9.08 -6.27 10.90
N HIS A 155 -9.29 -7.39 10.23
CA HIS A 155 -9.57 -8.68 10.88
C HIS A 155 -8.41 -9.11 11.79
N VAL A 156 -8.74 -9.57 12.99
CA VAL A 156 -7.75 -9.92 14.01
C VAL A 156 -6.85 -11.07 13.55
N ASP A 157 -7.42 -12.13 13.04
CA ASP A 157 -6.70 -13.33 12.58
C ASP A 157 -5.81 -13.05 11.34
N TYR A 158 -6.25 -12.13 10.46
CA TYR A 158 -5.39 -11.65 9.37
C TYR A 158 -4.19 -10.84 9.90
N LEU A 159 -4.38 -10.00 10.92
CA LEU A 159 -3.29 -9.25 11.55
C LEU A 159 -2.31 -10.19 12.25
N GLU A 160 -2.80 -11.19 12.99
CA GLU A 160 -1.99 -12.24 13.63
C GLU A 160 -1.14 -12.98 12.59
N GLN A 161 -1.78 -13.43 11.53
CA GLN A 161 -1.09 -14.12 10.43
C GLN A 161 -0.04 -13.23 9.75
N ALA A 162 -0.35 -11.95 9.52
CA ALA A 162 0.59 -11.01 8.91
C ALA A 162 1.82 -10.79 9.79
N LEU A 163 1.63 -10.52 11.09
CA LEU A 163 2.70 -10.34 12.06
C LEU A 163 3.56 -11.60 12.21
N THR A 164 2.92 -12.77 12.31
CA THR A 164 3.61 -14.06 12.41
C THR A 164 4.45 -14.35 11.18
N THR A 165 3.93 -14.06 9.97
CA THR A 165 4.68 -14.33 8.74
C THR A 165 5.86 -13.39 8.53
N TYR A 166 5.81 -12.15 9.01
CA TYR A 166 6.98 -11.27 9.08
C TYR A 166 7.97 -11.77 10.12
N ARG A 167 7.51 -12.12 11.34
CA ARG A 167 8.37 -12.58 12.44
C ARG A 167 9.16 -13.86 12.06
N ASN A 168 8.57 -14.78 11.33
CA ASN A 168 9.24 -16.02 10.90
C ASN A 168 9.92 -15.93 9.52
N GLY A 169 9.98 -14.74 8.91
CA GLY A 169 10.67 -14.46 7.65
C GLY A 169 10.01 -15.06 6.40
N ARG A 170 8.78 -15.58 6.50
CA ARG A 170 8.04 -16.08 5.33
C ARG A 170 7.54 -14.96 4.43
N ARG A 171 7.14 -13.83 4.99
CA ARG A 171 6.84 -12.59 4.27
C ARG A 171 8.05 -11.67 4.34
N LYS A 172 8.42 -11.05 3.20
CA LYS A 172 9.62 -10.22 3.07
C LYS A 172 9.24 -8.76 2.94
N TYR A 173 9.66 -7.95 3.91
CA TYR A 173 9.66 -6.49 3.84
C TYR A 173 10.61 -5.95 4.90
N VAL A 174 11.73 -5.38 4.48
CA VAL A 174 12.89 -5.06 5.33
C VAL A 174 12.54 -4.38 6.65
N VAL A 175 11.64 -3.38 6.61
CA VAL A 175 11.23 -2.65 7.82
C VAL A 175 10.39 -3.55 8.73
N MET A 176 9.37 -4.23 8.17
CA MET A 176 8.47 -5.06 8.97
C MET A 176 9.15 -6.33 9.48
N ASP A 177 10.12 -6.87 8.75
CA ASP A 177 10.92 -8.01 9.21
C ASP A 177 11.64 -7.66 10.51
N SER A 178 12.22 -6.46 10.60
CA SER A 178 12.88 -5.96 11.82
C SER A 178 11.88 -5.64 12.94
N MET A 179 10.77 -4.99 12.61
CA MET A 179 9.75 -4.60 13.59
C MET A 179 9.03 -5.80 14.19
N ALA A 180 8.70 -6.82 13.39
CA ALA A 180 8.02 -8.02 13.88
C ALA A 180 8.90 -8.85 14.84
N GLN A 181 10.24 -8.74 14.78
CA GLN A 181 11.15 -9.38 15.74
C GLN A 181 11.05 -8.81 17.16
N LEU A 182 10.42 -7.66 17.34
CA LEU A 182 10.14 -7.08 18.66
C LEU A 182 9.03 -7.83 19.40
N LEU A 183 8.14 -8.51 18.67
CA LEU A 183 7.08 -9.37 19.22
C LEU A 183 7.70 -10.70 19.68
N LYS A 184 7.97 -10.83 20.97
CA LYS A 184 8.74 -11.97 21.51
C LYS A 184 7.90 -13.23 21.71
N SER A 185 6.59 -13.08 21.87
CA SER A 185 5.67 -14.18 22.14
C SER A 185 4.43 -14.15 21.22
N GLU A 186 3.65 -15.21 21.24
CA GLU A 186 2.32 -15.23 20.60
C GLU A 186 1.34 -14.26 21.29
N GLU A 187 1.49 -14.08 22.62
CA GLU A 187 0.70 -13.09 23.38
C GLU A 187 0.95 -11.68 22.89
N ASP A 188 2.19 -11.31 22.55
CA ASP A 188 2.50 -10.01 21.96
C ASP A 188 1.78 -9.83 20.61
N VAL A 189 1.82 -10.85 19.75
CA VAL A 189 1.16 -10.84 18.45
C VAL A 189 -0.35 -10.68 18.61
N ASN A 190 -0.96 -11.51 19.46
CA ASN A 190 -2.40 -11.51 19.69
C ASN A 190 -2.86 -10.18 20.31
N ALA A 191 -2.11 -9.64 21.27
CA ALA A 191 -2.44 -8.37 21.93
C ALA A 191 -2.41 -7.21 20.93
N VAL A 192 -1.38 -7.13 20.07
CA VAL A 192 -1.27 -6.09 19.04
C VAL A 192 -2.37 -6.23 17.99
N ALA A 193 -2.65 -7.45 17.52
CA ALA A 193 -3.71 -7.72 16.55
C ALA A 193 -5.09 -7.35 17.09
N ALA A 194 -5.42 -7.78 18.32
CA ALA A 194 -6.68 -7.47 18.97
C ALA A 194 -6.86 -5.95 19.20
N PHE A 195 -5.80 -5.27 19.65
CA PHE A 195 -5.83 -3.82 19.82
C PHE A 195 -6.14 -3.09 18.51
N LEU A 196 -5.44 -3.44 17.43
CA LEU A 196 -5.62 -2.81 16.11
C LEU A 196 -6.98 -3.12 15.49
N ALA A 197 -7.46 -4.36 15.62
CA ALA A 197 -8.77 -4.77 15.13
C ALA A 197 -9.92 -4.02 15.81
N ALA A 198 -9.75 -3.64 17.08
CA ALA A 198 -10.75 -2.90 17.85
C ALA A 198 -10.78 -1.39 17.55
N GLN A 199 -9.79 -0.86 16.81
CA GLN A 199 -9.74 0.57 16.53
C GLN A 199 -10.79 0.99 15.50
N PRO A 200 -11.47 2.15 15.68
CA PRO A 200 -12.36 2.73 14.69
C PRO A 200 -11.62 3.00 13.37
N SER A 201 -12.22 2.58 12.25
CA SER A 201 -11.61 2.72 10.94
C SER A 201 -12.64 2.87 9.83
N ALA A 202 -12.24 3.54 8.75
CA ALA A 202 -12.96 3.53 7.48
C ALA A 202 -12.66 2.26 6.64
N LEU A 203 -11.70 1.43 7.07
CA LEU A 203 -11.32 0.22 6.36
C LEU A 203 -12.47 -0.81 6.37
N ILE A 204 -13.01 -1.12 5.20
CA ILE A 204 -14.15 -2.02 5.04
C ILE A 204 -13.92 -3.05 3.94
N THR A 205 -14.81 -4.04 3.88
CA THR A 205 -14.92 -4.99 2.78
C THR A 205 -15.18 -4.27 1.47
N ALA A 206 -14.48 -4.64 0.41
CA ALA A 206 -14.54 -3.97 -0.89
C ALA A 206 -15.71 -4.50 -1.74
N LYS A 207 -16.94 -4.20 -1.33
CA LYS A 207 -18.16 -4.54 -2.08
C LYS A 207 -18.19 -3.76 -3.40
N THR A 208 -18.76 -4.37 -4.44
CA THR A 208 -19.12 -3.63 -5.64
C THR A 208 -20.29 -2.71 -5.28
N ASP A 209 -20.18 -1.45 -5.68
CA ASP A 209 -21.33 -0.55 -5.60
C ASP A 209 -22.46 -1.15 -6.42
N SER A 210 -23.50 -1.64 -5.75
CA SER A 210 -24.75 -2.05 -6.42
C SER A 210 -25.32 -0.81 -7.11
N LYS A 211 -25.40 -0.87 -8.46
CA LYS A 211 -26.12 0.14 -9.25
C LYS A 211 -27.59 0.13 -8.89
#